data_8f243bf241474bd9fabcbd58ea75cb3b
#
_entry.id   8f243bf241474bd9fabcbd58ea75cb3b
#
_cell.length_a   1.000
_cell.length_b   1.000
_cell.length_c   1.000
_cell.angle_alpha   90.00
_cell.angle_beta   90.00
_cell.angle_gamma   90.00
#
_symmetry.space_group_name_H-M   'P 1'
#
loop_
_entity.id
_entity.type
_entity.pdbx_description
1 polymer ?
#
loop_
_entity_poly.entity_id
_entity_poly.type
_entity_poly.pdbx_seq_one_letter_code
_entity_poly.pdbx_strand_id
1 'polypeptide(L)'
;KIAKSTSLLISSDIEAGYSENPEEVAKNVEKLVNIGVVGINLEDGLTHGKTRSLGNEKNLADKIKSIKKTLKSQGKDVFINARIDTYTTKHPQALEETLKRISIYEEAGADAFFIPLINEEKDIKAVFEITKLPLNVFMKEGLKTYEEFAKLGVHRISSGNGIHAVVTKATENAFKKLNENKSL
;
A
#
# COMPACT_ATOMS: atom_id res chain seq x y z
N LYS A 1 -2.15 -0.80 21.96
CA LYS A 1 -3.41 -0.24 22.47
C LYS A 1 -4.53 -0.33 21.43
N ILE A 2 -4.33 0.15 20.18
CA ILE A 2 -5.37 0.21 19.12
C ILE A 2 -6.02 -1.17 18.91
N ALA A 3 -5.25 -2.23 18.69
CA ALA A 3 -5.78 -3.57 18.44
C ALA A 3 -6.60 -4.16 19.59
N LYS A 4 -6.49 -3.61 20.79
CA LYS A 4 -7.26 -4.03 21.97
C LYS A 4 -8.49 -3.15 22.25
N SER A 5 -8.67 -2.05 21.51
CA SER A 5 -9.76 -1.08 21.73
C SER A 5 -10.90 -1.19 20.71
N THR A 6 -10.83 -2.14 19.79
CA THR A 6 -11.83 -2.34 18.74
C THR A 6 -11.97 -3.82 18.39
N SER A 7 -13.15 -4.21 17.92
CA SER A 7 -13.43 -5.51 17.32
C SER A 7 -13.21 -5.53 15.78
N LEU A 8 -12.85 -4.39 15.20
CA LEU A 8 -12.58 -4.31 13.76
C LEU A 8 -11.27 -4.99 13.41
N LEU A 9 -11.19 -5.53 12.21
CA LEU A 9 -9.95 -6.04 11.65
C LEU A 9 -8.97 -4.88 11.41
N ILE A 10 -7.72 -5.05 11.87
CA ILE A 10 -6.69 -4.02 11.77
C ILE A 10 -5.65 -4.44 10.76
N SER A 11 -5.39 -3.56 9.79
CA SER A 11 -4.20 -3.63 8.94
C SER A 11 -3.20 -2.54 9.31
N SER A 12 -1.91 -2.80 9.08
CA SER A 12 -0.82 -1.87 9.34
C SER A 12 -0.04 -1.59 8.06
N ASP A 13 0.29 -0.33 7.83
CA ASP A 13 1.31 0.04 6.87
C ASP A 13 2.68 -0.12 7.53
N ILE A 14 3.57 -0.86 6.90
CA ILE A 14 4.90 -1.15 7.42
C ILE A 14 6.03 -0.75 6.47
N GLU A 15 5.71 0.12 5.51
CA GLU A 15 6.68 0.61 4.53
C GLU A 15 7.39 -0.57 3.83
N ALA A 16 8.72 -0.53 3.70
CA ALA A 16 9.51 -1.64 3.17
C ALA A 16 9.86 -2.73 4.23
N GLY A 17 9.21 -2.71 5.42
CA GLY A 17 9.39 -3.70 6.48
C GLY A 17 10.45 -3.36 7.52
N TYR A 18 11.01 -2.16 7.49
CA TYR A 18 12.03 -1.62 8.43
C TYR A 18 13.35 -2.41 8.46
N SER A 19 13.62 -3.25 7.47
CA SER A 19 14.89 -3.94 7.25
C SER A 19 15.05 -4.39 5.81
N GLU A 20 16.29 -4.50 5.35
CA GLU A 20 16.61 -5.16 4.08
C GLU A 20 16.68 -6.69 4.21
N ASN A 21 16.82 -7.20 5.44
CA ASN A 21 16.88 -8.63 5.71
C ASN A 21 15.46 -9.23 5.79
N PRO A 22 15.09 -10.19 4.91
CA PRO A 22 13.76 -10.81 4.89
C PRO A 22 13.37 -11.48 6.21
N GLU A 23 14.30 -12.07 6.93
CA GLU A 23 14.03 -12.75 8.21
C GLU A 23 13.72 -11.74 9.33
N GLU A 24 14.38 -10.59 9.33
CA GLU A 24 14.07 -9.50 10.28
C GLU A 24 12.70 -8.90 9.98
N VAL A 25 12.36 -8.70 8.71
CA VAL A 25 11.01 -8.26 8.31
C VAL A 25 9.95 -9.25 8.79
N ALA A 26 10.19 -10.55 8.61
CA ALA A 26 9.27 -11.58 9.09
C ALA A 26 9.07 -11.53 10.62
N LYS A 27 10.14 -11.31 11.39
CA LYS A 27 10.06 -11.12 12.86
C LYS A 27 9.30 -9.85 13.24
N ASN A 28 9.45 -8.76 12.48
CA ASN A 28 8.68 -7.53 12.71
C ASN A 28 7.18 -7.76 12.47
N VAL A 29 6.84 -8.46 11.39
CA VAL A 29 5.44 -8.80 11.07
C VAL A 29 4.85 -9.77 12.10
N GLU A 30 5.62 -10.76 12.56
CA GLU A 30 5.19 -11.66 13.62
C GLU A 30 4.78 -10.92 14.91
N LYS A 31 5.53 -9.88 15.31
CA LYS A 31 5.16 -9.03 16.46
C LYS A 31 3.81 -8.35 16.25
N LEU A 32 3.53 -7.88 15.01
CA LEU A 32 2.25 -7.25 14.68
C LEU A 32 1.09 -8.27 14.72
N VAL A 33 1.29 -9.45 14.16
CA VAL A 33 0.29 -10.54 14.19
C VAL A 33 -0.01 -10.94 15.63
N ASN A 34 1.00 -11.04 16.48
CA ASN A 34 0.85 -11.40 17.90
C ASN A 34 0.04 -10.38 18.71
N ILE A 35 -0.10 -9.14 18.24
CA ILE A 35 -0.94 -8.12 18.89
C ILE A 35 -2.30 -7.93 18.20
N GLY A 36 -2.63 -8.76 17.18
CA GLY A 36 -3.95 -8.80 16.53
C GLY A 36 -4.03 -8.05 15.19
N VAL A 37 -2.91 -7.71 14.56
CA VAL A 37 -2.90 -7.22 13.17
C VAL A 37 -3.14 -8.39 12.23
N VAL A 38 -4.10 -8.26 11.32
CA VAL A 38 -4.51 -9.32 10.38
C VAL A 38 -4.08 -9.04 8.93
N GLY A 39 -3.60 -7.84 8.65
CA GLY A 39 -3.14 -7.45 7.30
C GLY A 39 -2.05 -6.39 7.35
N ILE A 40 -1.22 -6.36 6.33
CA ILE A 40 -0.15 -5.37 6.18
C ILE A 40 -0.11 -4.80 4.76
N ASN A 41 0.28 -3.53 4.62
CA ASN A 41 0.87 -3.04 3.38
C ASN A 41 2.40 -3.19 3.51
N LEU A 42 3.01 -3.80 2.50
CA LEU A 42 4.46 -3.96 2.38
C LEU A 42 4.87 -3.53 0.97
N GLU A 43 5.85 -2.63 0.86
CA GLU A 43 6.14 -1.95 -0.41
C GLU A 43 7.55 -2.20 -0.95
N ASP A 44 7.68 -2.07 -2.27
CA ASP A 44 8.96 -2.08 -2.98
C ASP A 44 9.57 -0.68 -3.17
N GLY A 45 8.84 0.36 -2.78
CA GLY A 45 9.35 1.73 -2.76
C GLY A 45 10.31 1.96 -1.59
N LEU A 46 11.47 2.54 -1.88
CA LEU A 46 12.47 2.91 -0.89
C LEU A 46 12.52 4.42 -0.73
N THR A 47 12.49 4.89 0.52
CA THR A 47 12.54 6.32 0.84
C THR A 47 13.91 6.69 1.40
N HIS A 48 14.61 7.60 0.71
CA HIS A 48 15.89 8.14 1.12
C HIS A 48 15.77 9.67 1.30
N GLY A 49 15.52 10.11 2.52
CA GLY A 49 15.24 11.51 2.82
C GLY A 49 13.95 11.97 2.13
N LYS A 50 14.07 12.87 1.14
CA LYS A 50 12.92 13.37 0.35
C LYS A 50 12.71 12.66 -0.99
N THR A 51 13.60 11.75 -1.36
CA THR A 51 13.54 11.01 -2.62
C THR A 51 12.96 9.62 -2.41
N ARG A 52 12.15 9.20 -3.39
CA ARG A 52 11.61 7.84 -3.45
C ARG A 52 12.16 7.15 -4.69
N SER A 53 12.65 5.94 -4.52
CA SER A 53 13.16 5.09 -5.59
C SER A 53 12.47 3.74 -5.57
N LEU A 54 12.49 3.05 -6.71
CA LEU A 54 11.99 1.69 -6.82
C LEU A 54 13.10 0.72 -6.36
N GLY A 55 12.78 -0.15 -5.41
CA GLY A 55 13.67 -1.20 -4.94
C GLY A 55 13.72 -2.40 -5.87
N ASN A 56 14.63 -3.32 -5.59
CA ASN A 56 14.74 -4.57 -6.32
C ASN A 56 13.53 -5.47 -6.00
N GLU A 57 12.87 -5.97 -7.04
CA GLU A 57 11.68 -6.82 -6.91
C GLU A 57 11.95 -8.13 -6.17
N LYS A 58 13.15 -8.71 -6.32
CA LYS A 58 13.52 -9.93 -5.60
C LYS A 58 13.55 -9.72 -4.08
N ASN A 59 14.00 -8.54 -3.63
CA ASN A 59 14.06 -8.24 -2.20
C ASN A 59 12.66 -8.27 -1.58
N LEU A 60 11.65 -7.62 -2.20
CA LEU A 60 10.28 -7.68 -1.69
C LEU A 60 9.70 -9.10 -1.78
N ALA A 61 9.94 -9.84 -2.86
CA ALA A 61 9.50 -11.22 -2.99
C ALA A 61 10.07 -12.11 -1.87
N ASP A 62 11.35 -11.96 -1.56
CA ASP A 62 12.00 -12.72 -0.49
C ASP A 62 11.45 -12.35 0.89
N LYS A 63 11.12 -11.07 1.13
CA LYS A 63 10.43 -10.62 2.34
C LYS A 63 9.05 -11.28 2.46
N ILE A 64 8.24 -11.29 1.39
CA ILE A 64 6.91 -11.93 1.35
C ILE A 64 7.04 -13.43 1.67
N LYS A 65 7.94 -14.14 0.99
CA LYS A 65 8.18 -15.58 1.23
C LYS A 65 8.59 -15.85 2.67
N SER A 66 9.49 -15.04 3.23
CA SER A 66 9.97 -15.17 4.61
C SER A 66 8.84 -14.96 5.62
N ILE A 67 7.99 -13.94 5.43
CA ILE A 67 6.81 -13.68 6.27
C ILE A 67 5.86 -14.88 6.25
N LYS A 68 5.45 -15.32 5.05
CA LYS A 68 4.50 -16.44 4.90
C LYS A 68 5.07 -17.73 5.51
N LYS A 69 6.34 -18.04 5.27
CA LYS A 69 7.03 -19.21 5.85
C LYS A 69 7.05 -19.16 7.38
N THR A 70 7.46 -18.01 7.95
CA THR A 70 7.58 -17.84 9.41
C THR A 70 6.23 -17.98 10.10
N LEU A 71 5.19 -17.32 9.61
CA LEU A 71 3.87 -17.38 10.21
C LEU A 71 3.21 -18.76 10.05
N LYS A 72 3.34 -19.37 8.87
CA LYS A 72 2.81 -20.72 8.61
C LYS A 72 3.40 -21.77 9.57
N SER A 73 4.68 -21.67 9.91
CA SER A 73 5.32 -22.59 10.88
C SER A 73 4.73 -22.49 12.29
N GLN A 74 3.99 -21.42 12.59
CA GLN A 74 3.33 -21.18 13.86
C GLN A 74 1.80 -21.34 13.80
N GLY A 75 1.26 -21.82 12.68
CA GLY A 75 -0.18 -21.92 12.45
C GLY A 75 -0.88 -20.56 12.35
N LYS A 76 -0.14 -19.52 11.94
CA LYS A 76 -0.62 -18.13 11.77
C LYS A 76 -0.58 -17.72 10.30
N ASP A 77 -1.28 -16.64 9.97
CA ASP A 77 -1.21 -15.98 8.67
C ASP A 77 -1.42 -14.48 8.82
N VAL A 78 -1.10 -13.73 7.76
CA VAL A 78 -1.35 -12.30 7.62
C VAL A 78 -1.67 -12.00 6.16
N PHE A 79 -2.66 -11.14 5.92
CA PHE A 79 -2.98 -10.66 4.58
C PHE A 79 -1.92 -9.66 4.12
N ILE A 80 -1.21 -9.97 3.04
CA ILE A 80 -0.16 -9.11 2.48
C ILE A 80 -0.69 -8.38 1.26
N ASN A 81 -0.93 -7.07 1.41
CA ASN A 81 -1.22 -6.13 0.32
C ASN A 81 0.12 -5.59 -0.20
N ALA A 82 0.68 -6.25 -1.21
CA ALA A 82 1.97 -5.87 -1.78
C ALA A 82 1.83 -4.56 -2.58
N ARG A 83 2.53 -3.52 -2.12
CA ARG A 83 2.50 -2.22 -2.79
C ARG A 83 3.61 -2.13 -3.82
N ILE A 84 3.24 -1.70 -5.03
CA ILE A 84 4.12 -1.55 -6.19
C ILE A 84 4.20 -0.06 -6.54
N ASP A 85 5.38 0.53 -6.39
CA ASP A 85 5.59 1.97 -6.50
C ASP A 85 6.09 2.46 -7.88
N THR A 86 5.88 1.69 -8.93
CA THR A 86 6.30 2.05 -10.29
C THR A 86 5.73 3.38 -10.78
N TYR A 87 4.44 3.64 -10.52
CA TYR A 87 3.79 4.92 -10.87
C TYR A 87 4.19 6.06 -9.93
N THR A 88 4.39 5.81 -8.65
CA THR A 88 4.84 6.84 -7.69
C THR A 88 6.27 7.28 -7.93
N THR A 89 7.12 6.39 -8.38
CA THR A 89 8.52 6.69 -8.76
C THR A 89 8.65 7.19 -10.19
N LYS A 90 7.53 7.27 -10.93
CA LYS A 90 7.50 7.68 -12.35
C LYS A 90 8.43 6.83 -13.22
N HIS A 91 8.41 5.51 -13.02
CA HIS A 91 9.22 4.60 -13.82
C HIS A 91 8.89 4.74 -15.30
N PRO A 92 9.88 4.82 -16.23
CA PRO A 92 9.62 5.05 -17.64
C PRO A 92 8.72 4.00 -18.30
N GLN A 93 8.79 2.76 -17.85
CA GLN A 93 7.97 1.62 -18.27
C GLN A 93 7.07 1.16 -17.11
N ALA A 94 6.32 2.09 -16.49
CA ALA A 94 5.59 1.83 -15.26
C ALA A 94 4.65 0.63 -15.38
N LEU A 95 3.89 0.50 -16.46
CA LEU A 95 2.97 -0.63 -16.64
C LEU A 95 3.73 -1.96 -16.77
N GLU A 96 4.70 -2.05 -17.67
CA GLU A 96 5.46 -3.28 -17.91
C GLU A 96 6.15 -3.77 -16.64
N GLU A 97 6.81 -2.87 -15.92
CA GLU A 97 7.47 -3.19 -14.65
C GLU A 97 6.46 -3.57 -13.56
N THR A 98 5.26 -2.96 -13.54
CA THR A 98 4.17 -3.36 -12.64
C THR A 98 3.73 -4.79 -12.90
N LEU A 99 3.43 -5.14 -14.15
CA LEU A 99 2.97 -6.48 -14.53
C LEU A 99 4.00 -7.56 -14.18
N LYS A 100 5.28 -7.30 -14.45
CA LYS A 100 6.38 -8.17 -14.04
C LYS A 100 6.41 -8.39 -12.53
N ARG A 101 6.29 -7.32 -11.73
CA ARG A 101 6.31 -7.38 -10.26
C ARG A 101 5.10 -8.09 -9.69
N ILE A 102 3.91 -7.90 -10.24
CA ILE A 102 2.71 -8.63 -9.86
C ILE A 102 2.97 -10.13 -9.92
N SER A 103 3.46 -10.65 -11.05
CA SER A 103 3.74 -12.08 -11.20
C SER A 103 4.73 -12.60 -10.15
N ILE A 104 5.80 -11.85 -9.89
CA ILE A 104 6.83 -12.22 -8.92
C ILE A 104 6.26 -12.23 -7.48
N TYR A 105 5.46 -11.23 -7.12
CA TYR A 105 4.93 -11.10 -5.75
C TYR A 105 3.76 -12.05 -5.49
N GLU A 106 2.94 -12.36 -6.52
CA GLU A 106 1.90 -13.39 -6.45
C GLU A 106 2.52 -14.77 -6.20
N GLU A 107 3.57 -15.13 -6.95
CA GLU A 107 4.34 -16.37 -6.72
C GLU A 107 4.98 -16.40 -5.32
N ALA A 108 5.39 -15.25 -4.79
CA ALA A 108 5.95 -15.14 -3.45
C ALA A 108 4.91 -15.30 -2.32
N GLY A 109 3.60 -15.19 -2.62
CA GLY A 109 2.52 -15.34 -1.67
C GLY A 109 1.84 -14.03 -1.25
N ALA A 110 1.89 -12.97 -2.07
CA ALA A 110 1.05 -11.80 -1.87
C ALA A 110 -0.43 -12.16 -1.98
N ASP A 111 -1.29 -11.50 -1.18
CA ASP A 111 -2.74 -11.74 -1.17
C ASP A 111 -3.52 -10.66 -1.94
N ALA A 112 -2.91 -9.53 -2.19
CA ALA A 112 -3.46 -8.41 -2.97
C ALA A 112 -2.33 -7.50 -3.46
N PHE A 113 -2.67 -6.62 -4.40
CA PHE A 113 -1.77 -5.59 -4.90
C PHE A 113 -2.29 -4.19 -4.60
N PHE A 114 -1.41 -3.31 -4.16
CA PHE A 114 -1.67 -1.89 -4.05
C PHE A 114 -0.79 -1.13 -5.05
N ILE A 115 -1.41 -0.50 -6.04
CA ILE A 115 -0.71 0.25 -7.09
C ILE A 115 -1.13 1.72 -6.99
N PRO A 116 -0.42 2.54 -6.18
CA PRO A 116 -0.73 3.95 -6.06
C PRO A 116 -0.52 4.68 -7.39
N LEU A 117 -1.39 5.64 -7.68
CA LEU A 117 -1.35 6.48 -8.89
C LEU A 117 -1.58 5.77 -10.22
N ILE A 118 -1.85 4.46 -10.26
CA ILE A 118 -2.40 3.85 -11.47
C ILE A 118 -3.77 4.47 -11.77
N ASN A 119 -3.98 4.98 -12.97
CA ASN A 119 -5.20 5.75 -13.29
C ASN A 119 -5.76 5.45 -14.69
N GLU A 120 -4.92 5.04 -15.63
CA GLU A 120 -5.37 4.74 -16.96
C GLU A 120 -6.17 3.44 -17.00
N GLU A 121 -7.34 3.47 -17.64
CA GLU A 121 -8.23 2.31 -17.74
C GLU A 121 -7.55 1.10 -18.39
N LYS A 122 -6.75 1.34 -19.45
CA LYS A 122 -5.99 0.29 -20.12
C LYS A 122 -4.99 -0.40 -19.19
N ASP A 123 -4.35 0.37 -18.30
CA ASP A 123 -3.35 -0.16 -17.37
C ASP A 123 -4.02 -1.00 -16.28
N ILE A 124 -5.16 -0.54 -15.76
CA ILE A 124 -5.97 -1.29 -14.79
C ILE A 124 -6.49 -2.60 -15.39
N LYS A 125 -6.98 -2.56 -16.64
CA LYS A 125 -7.41 -3.77 -17.35
C LYS A 125 -6.26 -4.76 -17.56
N ALA A 126 -5.08 -4.28 -17.95
CA ALA A 126 -3.90 -5.12 -18.12
C ALA A 126 -3.49 -5.82 -16.80
N VAL A 127 -3.65 -5.16 -15.64
CA VAL A 127 -3.45 -5.79 -14.33
C VAL A 127 -4.42 -6.97 -14.15
N PHE A 128 -5.71 -6.79 -14.46
CA PHE A 128 -6.72 -7.86 -14.32
C PHE A 128 -6.58 -9.00 -15.33
N GLU A 129 -5.84 -8.80 -16.42
CA GLU A 129 -5.51 -9.87 -17.36
C GLU A 129 -4.51 -10.87 -16.80
N ILE A 130 -3.59 -10.41 -15.92
CA ILE A 130 -2.50 -11.25 -15.41
C ILE A 130 -2.71 -11.77 -13.99
N THR A 131 -3.59 -11.16 -13.20
CA THR A 131 -3.87 -11.63 -11.83
C THR A 131 -5.36 -11.62 -11.52
N LYS A 132 -5.77 -12.53 -10.61
CA LYS A 132 -7.12 -12.54 -10.03
C LYS A 132 -7.13 -12.04 -8.59
N LEU A 133 -5.96 -11.68 -8.04
CA LEU A 133 -5.87 -11.12 -6.70
C LEU A 133 -6.49 -9.72 -6.65
N PRO A 134 -7.00 -9.31 -5.48
CA PRO A 134 -7.60 -8.00 -5.32
C PRO A 134 -6.64 -6.85 -5.65
N LEU A 135 -7.14 -5.86 -6.37
CA LEU A 135 -6.43 -4.62 -6.64
C LEU A 135 -6.93 -3.51 -5.72
N ASN A 136 -5.99 -2.89 -5.00
CA ASN A 136 -6.17 -1.66 -4.27
C ASN A 136 -5.55 -0.49 -5.06
N VAL A 137 -6.27 0.63 -5.12
CA VAL A 137 -5.79 1.86 -5.74
C VAL A 137 -5.84 3.03 -4.75
N PHE A 138 -5.24 4.14 -5.14
CA PHE A 138 -5.21 5.35 -4.32
C PHE A 138 -6.19 6.38 -4.87
N MET A 139 -7.05 6.90 -4.00
CA MET A 139 -7.96 8.00 -4.33
C MET A 139 -7.29 9.34 -3.98
N LYS A 140 -7.15 10.20 -4.98
CA LYS A 140 -6.57 11.53 -4.84
C LYS A 140 -7.19 12.45 -5.88
N GLU A 141 -7.20 13.75 -5.60
CA GLU A 141 -7.57 14.78 -6.59
C GLU A 141 -6.78 14.61 -7.90
N GLY A 142 -7.45 14.66 -9.02
CA GLY A 142 -6.88 14.45 -10.36
C GLY A 142 -6.80 12.99 -10.82
N LEU A 143 -7.22 12.03 -9.97
CA LEU A 143 -7.40 10.63 -10.35
C LEU A 143 -8.89 10.31 -10.57
N LYS A 144 -9.18 9.08 -11.01
CA LYS A 144 -10.56 8.58 -11.15
C LYS A 144 -11.31 8.63 -9.83
N THR A 145 -12.61 8.84 -9.92
CA THR A 145 -13.55 8.79 -8.79
C THR A 145 -13.74 7.35 -8.28
N TYR A 146 -14.40 7.23 -7.13
CA TYR A 146 -14.80 5.93 -6.58
C TYR A 146 -15.61 5.11 -7.58
N GLU A 147 -16.61 5.74 -8.21
CA GLU A 147 -17.53 5.10 -9.15
C GLU A 147 -16.82 4.65 -10.44
N GLU A 148 -15.86 5.42 -10.92
CA GLU A 148 -15.06 5.06 -12.09
C GLU A 148 -14.15 3.87 -11.80
N PHE A 149 -13.47 3.84 -10.66
CA PHE A 149 -12.66 2.70 -10.24
C PHE A 149 -13.52 1.44 -9.99
N ALA A 150 -14.69 1.60 -9.36
CA ALA A 150 -15.61 0.49 -9.12
C ALA A 150 -16.10 -0.15 -10.42
N LYS A 151 -16.43 0.65 -11.44
CA LYS A 151 -16.82 0.16 -12.78
C LYS A 151 -15.70 -0.63 -13.48
N LEU A 152 -14.45 -0.35 -13.16
CA LEU A 152 -13.28 -1.09 -13.66
C LEU A 152 -12.99 -2.37 -12.90
N GLY A 153 -13.75 -2.67 -11.83
CA GLY A 153 -13.56 -3.87 -11.02
C GLY A 153 -12.50 -3.75 -9.93
N VAL A 154 -12.08 -2.52 -9.58
CA VAL A 154 -11.16 -2.30 -8.47
C VAL A 154 -11.81 -2.72 -7.16
N HIS A 155 -11.10 -3.52 -6.35
CA HIS A 155 -11.65 -4.14 -5.15
C HIS A 155 -11.54 -3.26 -3.90
N ARG A 156 -10.53 -2.41 -3.83
CA ARG A 156 -10.27 -1.53 -2.68
C ARG A 156 -9.76 -0.17 -3.15
N ILE A 157 -10.24 0.87 -2.47
CA ILE A 157 -9.78 2.24 -2.69
C ILE A 157 -9.33 2.78 -1.34
N SER A 158 -8.12 3.33 -1.28
CA SER A 158 -7.58 3.98 -0.09
C SER A 158 -7.28 5.45 -0.36
N SER A 159 -7.48 6.30 0.63
CA SER A 159 -7.20 7.74 0.55
C SER A 159 -5.84 8.14 1.14
N GLY A 160 -5.12 7.19 1.75
CA GLY A 160 -3.85 7.45 2.43
C GLY A 160 -3.94 8.63 3.38
N ASN A 161 -3.12 9.65 3.17
CA ASN A 161 -3.15 10.90 3.93
C ASN A 161 -4.14 11.96 3.38
N GLY A 162 -4.98 11.62 2.40
CA GLY A 162 -5.87 12.57 1.74
C GLY A 162 -6.80 13.29 2.70
N ILE A 163 -7.45 12.56 3.62
CA ILE A 163 -8.33 13.16 4.64
C ILE A 163 -7.54 14.10 5.57
N HIS A 164 -6.36 13.69 6.01
CA HIS A 164 -5.48 14.53 6.83
C HIS A 164 -5.09 15.83 6.08
N ALA A 165 -4.76 15.74 4.80
CA ALA A 165 -4.43 16.90 3.98
C ALA A 165 -5.61 17.89 3.86
N VAL A 166 -6.84 17.38 3.68
CA VAL A 166 -8.06 18.21 3.64
C VAL A 166 -8.28 18.93 4.98
N VAL A 167 -8.18 18.22 6.10
CA VAL A 167 -8.34 18.80 7.44
C VAL A 167 -7.27 19.86 7.71
N THR A 168 -6.01 19.56 7.41
CA THR A 168 -4.89 20.51 7.57
C THR A 168 -5.14 21.77 6.74
N LYS A 169 -5.54 21.63 5.48
CA LYS A 169 -5.83 22.77 4.61
C LYS A 169 -7.01 23.62 5.10
N ALA A 170 -8.06 22.97 5.59
CA ALA A 170 -9.20 23.68 6.18
C ALA A 170 -8.78 24.48 7.43
N THR A 171 -7.96 23.89 8.28
CA THR A 171 -7.41 24.52 9.48
C THR A 171 -6.52 25.72 9.13
N GLU A 172 -5.59 25.56 8.17
CA GLU A 172 -4.77 26.67 7.69
C GLU A 172 -5.62 27.84 7.15
N ASN A 173 -6.66 27.53 6.37
CA ASN A 173 -7.55 28.56 5.83
C ASN A 173 -8.34 29.28 6.93
N ALA A 174 -8.78 28.57 7.98
CA ALA A 174 -9.44 29.18 9.13
C ALA A 174 -8.49 30.14 9.88
N PHE A 175 -7.25 29.73 10.13
CA PHE A 175 -6.26 30.61 10.75
C PHE A 175 -5.92 31.84 9.90
N LYS A 176 -5.84 31.70 8.58
CA LYS A 176 -5.64 32.84 7.68
C LYS A 176 -6.79 33.84 7.80
N LYS A 177 -8.05 33.37 7.74
CA LYS A 177 -9.24 34.22 7.92
C LYS A 177 -9.23 34.94 9.27
N LEU A 178 -8.90 34.23 10.35
CA LEU A 178 -8.82 34.80 11.68
C LEU A 178 -7.78 35.92 11.75
N ASN A 179 -6.60 35.73 11.15
CA ASN A 179 -5.55 36.76 11.14
C ASN A 179 -5.91 37.95 10.28
N GLU A 180 -6.54 37.74 9.13
CA GLU A 180 -6.93 38.83 8.19
C GLU A 180 -8.15 39.57 8.66
N ASN A 181 -9.19 38.88 9.07
CA ASN A 181 -10.50 39.46 9.38
C ASN A 181 -10.81 39.52 10.88
N LYS A 182 -9.95 38.98 11.75
CA LYS A 182 -10.18 38.80 13.19
C LYS A 182 -11.49 38.08 13.51
N SER A 183 -11.95 37.20 12.60
CA SER A 183 -13.14 36.34 12.72
C SER A 183 -12.94 35.02 11.99
N LEU A 184 -13.67 33.97 12.39
CA LEU A 184 -13.69 32.66 11.71
C LEU A 184 -14.67 32.66 10.53
#